data_08d2685a5156f1392d57738bddfe7f2c
#
_entry.id   08d2685a5156f1392d57738bddfe7f2c
#
_cell.length_a   1.000
_cell.length_b   1.000
_cell.length_c   1.000
_cell.angle_alpha   90.00
_cell.angle_beta   90.00
_cell.angle_gamma   90.00
#
_symmetry.space_group_name_H-M   'P 1'
#
loop_
_entity.id
_entity.type
_entity.pdbx_description
1 polymer ?
#
loop_
_entity_poly.entity_id
_entity_poly.type
_entity_poly.pdbx_seq_one_letter_code
_entity_poly.pdbx_strand_id
1 'polypeptide(L)'
;MNFTPLWTAALNAFSNFIIVDEHCRIAYMNKPYTEILNVQLEDVIGKPIKSVIPTTKLPEVMASGKAHIGALMTLYDHKTGKDISFVCNRIPLIEDGEVIGGVAISTFNEVGEIYNLYSEVEKMQQQNELYQQTIEQLRKQTNPLDYIIGTSQAIQQIKSTIAIFANSGLSILLTGETGVGKEVFANALHQLSSRSTSNFVKINCAAIPKDLLESELFGYEGGAFTGAKKGGKIGKFELADGGTLLLDEIGEMPLPLQSKLLRVLQEKEVERIGGVIPIKVDVRLICSTNQNLTQLIQDGRFRADLYYRINTIELAIPPLRDRLDDIPDLCNFFVQKFNRENG
;
A
#
# COMPACT_ATOMS: atom_id res chain seq x y z
N MET A 1 -43.91 25.69 -21.78
CA MET A 1 -44.47 24.88 -20.65
C MET A 1 -44.52 25.75 -19.40
N ASN A 2 -45.74 25.97 -18.85
CA ASN A 2 -45.87 26.66 -17.55
C ASN A 2 -45.75 25.60 -16.44
N PHE A 3 -44.56 25.45 -15.89
CA PHE A 3 -44.36 24.62 -14.69
C PHE A 3 -45.07 25.28 -13.48
N THR A 4 -45.65 24.46 -12.61
CA THR A 4 -46.12 24.95 -11.32
C THR A 4 -44.97 25.50 -10.48
N PRO A 5 -45.18 26.43 -9.54
CA PRO A 5 -44.10 26.97 -8.70
C PRO A 5 -43.28 25.89 -7.99
N LEU A 6 -43.88 24.76 -7.64
CA LEU A 6 -43.22 23.62 -7.02
C LEU A 6 -42.19 22.96 -7.98
N TRP A 7 -42.60 22.73 -9.24
CA TRP A 7 -41.69 22.14 -10.24
C TRP A 7 -40.54 23.08 -10.56
N THR A 8 -40.79 24.38 -10.68
CA THR A 8 -39.74 25.37 -10.91
C THR A 8 -38.73 25.40 -9.77
N ALA A 9 -39.21 25.35 -8.51
CA ALA A 9 -38.35 25.30 -7.34
C ALA A 9 -37.52 23.99 -7.32
N ALA A 10 -38.13 22.84 -7.61
CA ALA A 10 -37.45 21.55 -7.67
C ALA A 10 -36.36 21.53 -8.74
N LEU A 11 -36.63 22.04 -9.94
CA LEU A 11 -35.65 22.10 -11.03
C LEU A 11 -34.51 23.08 -10.73
N ASN A 12 -34.78 24.16 -10.02
CA ASN A 12 -33.75 25.11 -9.58
C ASN A 12 -32.92 24.61 -8.36
N ALA A 13 -33.33 23.53 -7.71
CA ALA A 13 -32.54 22.90 -6.67
C ALA A 13 -31.35 22.09 -7.23
N PHE A 14 -31.37 21.72 -8.53
CA PHE A 14 -30.23 21.12 -9.21
C PHE A 14 -29.20 22.21 -9.57
N SER A 15 -27.90 21.84 -9.54
CA SER A 15 -26.84 22.79 -9.87
C SER A 15 -26.94 23.30 -11.29
N ASN A 16 -26.91 22.39 -12.28
CA ASN A 16 -27.15 22.71 -13.70
C ASN A 16 -28.08 21.68 -14.28
N PHE A 17 -29.15 22.16 -14.87
CA PHE A 17 -30.19 21.30 -15.43
C PHE A 17 -30.69 21.89 -16.74
N ILE A 18 -30.65 21.06 -17.80
CA ILE A 18 -31.15 21.43 -19.12
C ILE A 18 -31.96 20.29 -19.72
N ILE A 19 -33.06 20.61 -20.38
CA ILE A 19 -33.89 19.69 -21.15
C ILE A 19 -33.89 20.17 -22.61
N VAL A 20 -33.74 19.20 -23.52
CA VAL A 20 -33.93 19.44 -24.97
C VAL A 20 -35.08 18.57 -25.52
N ASP A 21 -35.71 19.05 -26.58
CA ASP A 21 -36.71 18.30 -27.33
C ASP A 21 -36.08 17.25 -28.26
N GLU A 22 -36.89 16.53 -28.99
CA GLU A 22 -36.50 15.49 -29.98
C GLU A 22 -35.56 16.00 -31.10
N HIS A 23 -35.58 17.32 -31.35
CA HIS A 23 -34.72 17.99 -32.34
C HIS A 23 -33.48 18.64 -31.74
N CYS A 24 -33.13 18.27 -30.49
CA CYS A 24 -32.01 18.86 -29.70
C CYS A 24 -32.12 20.39 -29.54
N ARG A 25 -33.34 20.94 -29.51
CA ARG A 25 -33.59 22.35 -29.15
C ARG A 25 -33.88 22.48 -27.67
N ILE A 26 -33.38 23.53 -27.06
CA ILE A 26 -33.53 23.80 -25.62
C ILE A 26 -35.03 24.02 -25.31
N ALA A 27 -35.62 23.09 -24.56
CA ALA A 27 -36.95 23.15 -24.02
C ALA A 27 -37.02 23.84 -22.65
N TYR A 28 -35.98 23.66 -21.84
CA TYR A 28 -35.85 24.27 -20.53
C TYR A 28 -34.38 24.33 -20.08
N MET A 29 -34.03 25.38 -19.35
CA MET A 29 -32.76 25.53 -18.65
C MET A 29 -33.04 26.15 -17.28
N ASN A 30 -32.44 25.62 -16.20
CA ASN A 30 -32.68 26.19 -14.87
C ASN A 30 -31.84 27.43 -14.62
N LYS A 31 -32.26 28.24 -13.62
CA LYS A 31 -31.63 29.51 -13.29
C LYS A 31 -30.13 29.39 -13.00
N PRO A 32 -29.62 28.43 -12.19
CA PRO A 32 -28.18 28.28 -11.98
C PRO A 32 -27.40 28.12 -13.30
N TYR A 33 -27.93 27.37 -14.28
CA TYR A 33 -27.25 27.17 -15.55
C TYR A 33 -27.24 28.41 -16.46
N THR A 34 -28.37 29.16 -16.48
CA THR A 34 -28.44 30.43 -17.22
C THR A 34 -27.48 31.47 -16.67
N GLU A 35 -27.30 31.54 -15.36
CA GLU A 35 -26.34 32.44 -14.70
C GLU A 35 -24.88 32.13 -15.10
N ILE A 36 -24.48 30.85 -15.17
CA ILE A 36 -23.13 30.48 -15.56
C ILE A 36 -22.84 30.83 -17.01
N LEU A 37 -23.79 30.55 -17.89
CA LEU A 37 -23.68 30.86 -19.33
C LEU A 37 -23.90 32.34 -19.64
N ASN A 38 -24.32 33.12 -18.68
CA ASN A 38 -24.71 34.56 -18.82
C ASN A 38 -25.73 34.77 -19.95
N VAL A 39 -26.81 33.98 -19.95
CA VAL A 39 -27.90 34.03 -20.91
C VAL A 39 -29.24 34.21 -20.22
N GLN A 40 -30.24 34.78 -20.91
CA GLN A 40 -31.60 34.75 -20.42
C GLN A 40 -32.33 33.53 -20.98
N LEU A 41 -33.21 32.93 -20.17
CA LEU A 41 -33.93 31.73 -20.55
C LEU A 41 -34.75 31.93 -21.84
N GLU A 42 -35.41 33.07 -21.93
CA GLU A 42 -36.25 33.47 -23.06
C GLU A 42 -35.46 33.55 -24.38
N ASP A 43 -34.17 33.90 -24.28
CA ASP A 43 -33.30 34.05 -25.45
C ASP A 43 -32.76 32.70 -25.98
N VAL A 44 -32.78 31.63 -25.17
CA VAL A 44 -32.20 30.34 -25.53
C VAL A 44 -33.22 29.24 -25.81
N ILE A 45 -34.46 29.38 -25.35
CA ILE A 45 -35.54 28.43 -25.61
C ILE A 45 -35.76 28.30 -27.13
N GLY A 46 -35.91 27.08 -27.60
CA GLY A 46 -36.09 26.73 -29.00
C GLY A 46 -34.82 26.80 -29.86
N LYS A 47 -33.70 27.30 -29.36
CA LYS A 47 -32.42 27.28 -30.08
C LYS A 47 -31.79 25.90 -30.01
N PRO A 48 -31.03 25.48 -31.07
CA PRO A 48 -30.24 24.25 -31.01
C PRO A 48 -29.24 24.30 -29.85
N ILE A 49 -29.15 23.25 -29.04
CA ILE A 49 -28.28 23.24 -27.85
C ILE A 49 -26.79 23.52 -28.18
N LYS A 50 -26.30 23.06 -29.33
CA LYS A 50 -24.91 23.32 -29.78
C LYS A 50 -24.62 24.77 -30.10
N SER A 51 -25.63 25.61 -30.33
CA SER A 51 -25.42 27.05 -30.52
C SER A 51 -25.20 27.78 -29.21
N VAL A 52 -25.62 27.19 -28.08
CA VAL A 52 -25.46 27.77 -26.73
C VAL A 52 -24.32 27.06 -25.96
N ILE A 53 -24.21 25.76 -26.12
CA ILE A 53 -23.18 24.94 -25.49
C ILE A 53 -22.48 24.10 -26.60
N PRO A 54 -21.47 24.63 -27.30
CA PRO A 54 -20.83 23.99 -28.44
C PRO A 54 -20.20 22.64 -28.10
N THR A 55 -19.70 22.47 -26.89
CA THR A 55 -19.02 21.27 -26.41
C THR A 55 -19.96 20.16 -25.94
N THR A 56 -21.27 20.37 -26.00
CA THR A 56 -22.24 19.38 -25.51
C THR A 56 -22.25 18.11 -26.36
N LYS A 57 -22.31 16.96 -25.70
CA LYS A 57 -22.50 15.64 -26.32
C LYS A 57 -23.94 15.11 -26.20
N LEU A 58 -24.89 15.94 -25.80
CA LEU A 58 -26.29 15.53 -25.63
C LEU A 58 -26.93 15.04 -26.95
N PRO A 59 -26.69 15.65 -28.14
CA PRO A 59 -27.20 15.12 -29.41
C PRO A 59 -26.69 13.70 -29.73
N GLU A 60 -25.46 13.38 -29.36
CA GLU A 60 -24.87 12.03 -29.55
C GLU A 60 -25.56 10.99 -28.64
N VAL A 61 -25.91 11.40 -27.42
CA VAL A 61 -26.66 10.57 -26.48
C VAL A 61 -28.07 10.29 -26.96
N MET A 62 -28.73 11.32 -27.48
CA MET A 62 -30.07 11.16 -28.09
C MET A 62 -30.06 10.25 -29.31
N ALA A 63 -29.09 10.42 -30.20
CA ALA A 63 -28.97 9.58 -31.41
C ALA A 63 -28.64 8.11 -31.05
N SER A 64 -27.92 7.86 -29.97
CA SER A 64 -27.57 6.50 -29.56
C SER A 64 -28.62 5.83 -28.65
N GLY A 65 -29.53 6.59 -28.08
CA GLY A 65 -30.49 6.12 -27.07
C GLY A 65 -29.85 5.60 -25.74
N LYS A 66 -28.56 5.84 -25.53
CA LYS A 66 -27.81 5.36 -24.37
C LYS A 66 -27.38 6.51 -23.49
N ALA A 67 -27.65 6.38 -22.18
CA ALA A 67 -27.21 7.38 -21.21
C ALA A 67 -25.66 7.45 -21.13
N HIS A 68 -25.16 8.67 -20.96
CA HIS A 68 -23.75 8.96 -20.74
C HIS A 68 -23.58 9.54 -19.35
N ILE A 69 -23.13 8.71 -18.42
CA ILE A 69 -23.04 9.04 -16.99
C ILE A 69 -21.59 9.31 -16.59
N GLY A 70 -21.38 10.30 -15.72
CA GLY A 70 -20.07 10.56 -15.13
C GLY A 70 -19.06 11.22 -16.08
N ALA A 71 -19.50 11.88 -17.15
CA ALA A 71 -18.58 12.50 -18.11
C ALA A 71 -18.09 13.86 -17.64
N LEU A 72 -16.78 14.06 -17.66
CA LEU A 72 -16.19 15.36 -17.38
C LEU A 72 -16.57 16.37 -18.47
N MET A 73 -16.97 17.58 -18.07
CA MET A 73 -17.28 18.68 -18.96
C MET A 73 -16.68 19.97 -18.39
N THR A 74 -16.05 20.75 -19.25
CA THR A 74 -15.51 22.07 -18.90
C THR A 74 -16.31 23.16 -19.61
N LEU A 75 -16.73 24.16 -18.88
CA LEU A 75 -17.38 25.35 -19.41
C LEU A 75 -16.72 26.61 -18.86
N TYR A 76 -16.76 27.67 -19.64
CA TYR A 76 -16.37 29.00 -19.16
C TYR A 76 -17.52 29.60 -18.35
N ASP A 77 -17.26 29.91 -17.08
CA ASP A 77 -18.20 30.61 -16.19
C ASP A 77 -18.03 32.10 -16.39
N HIS A 78 -19.01 32.71 -17.02
CA HIS A 78 -19.01 34.13 -17.30
C HIS A 78 -19.17 35.01 -16.02
N LYS A 79 -19.64 34.42 -14.90
CA LYS A 79 -19.79 35.10 -13.62
C LYS A 79 -18.46 35.21 -12.87
N THR A 80 -17.64 34.17 -12.87
CA THR A 80 -16.36 34.14 -12.18
C THR A 80 -15.18 34.43 -13.10
N GLY A 81 -15.39 34.43 -14.42
CA GLY A 81 -14.32 34.60 -15.43
C GLY A 81 -13.32 33.47 -15.51
N LYS A 82 -13.68 32.26 -15.10
CA LYS A 82 -12.82 31.09 -15.07
C LYS A 82 -13.48 29.87 -15.73
N ASP A 83 -12.63 28.96 -16.21
CA ASP A 83 -13.11 27.64 -16.60
C ASP A 83 -13.48 26.82 -15.37
N ILE A 84 -14.68 26.24 -15.42
CA ILE A 84 -15.19 25.33 -14.39
C ILE A 84 -15.38 23.94 -15.01
N SER A 85 -14.90 22.93 -14.29
CA SER A 85 -15.09 21.53 -14.66
C SER A 85 -16.08 20.86 -13.72
N PHE A 86 -16.97 20.07 -14.27
CA PHE A 86 -17.98 19.35 -13.54
C PHE A 86 -18.33 18.02 -14.20
N VAL A 87 -18.89 17.10 -13.42
CA VAL A 87 -19.42 15.84 -13.94
C VAL A 87 -20.81 16.07 -14.48
N CYS A 88 -21.01 15.65 -15.71
CA CYS A 88 -22.28 15.77 -16.42
C CYS A 88 -22.86 14.39 -16.73
N ASN A 89 -24.10 14.17 -16.31
CA ASN A 89 -24.92 13.03 -16.69
C ASN A 89 -25.85 13.44 -17.80
N ARG A 90 -25.81 12.76 -18.94
CA ARG A 90 -26.66 13.00 -20.10
C ARG A 90 -27.52 11.77 -20.31
N ILE A 91 -28.83 11.94 -20.28
CA ILE A 91 -29.82 10.86 -20.30
C ILE A 91 -30.82 11.13 -21.39
N PRO A 92 -31.07 10.20 -22.36
CA PRO A 92 -32.14 10.30 -23.32
C PRO A 92 -33.49 10.12 -22.59
N LEU A 93 -34.47 10.91 -22.96
CA LEU A 93 -35.85 10.76 -22.51
C LEU A 93 -36.56 9.88 -23.53
N ILE A 94 -37.03 8.73 -23.07
CA ILE A 94 -37.64 7.72 -23.95
C ILE A 94 -39.11 7.51 -23.50
N GLU A 95 -40.02 7.58 -24.44
CA GLU A 95 -41.44 7.25 -24.28
C GLU A 95 -41.84 6.29 -25.41
N ASP A 96 -42.50 5.20 -25.08
CA ASP A 96 -42.93 4.14 -26.02
C ASP A 96 -41.82 3.59 -26.92
N GLY A 97 -40.56 3.63 -26.47
CA GLY A 97 -39.38 3.15 -27.20
C GLY A 97 -38.73 4.18 -28.12
N GLU A 98 -39.32 5.35 -28.28
CA GLU A 98 -38.77 6.46 -29.07
C GLU A 98 -38.13 7.54 -28.17
N VAL A 99 -37.05 8.16 -28.68
CA VAL A 99 -36.37 9.24 -27.97
C VAL A 99 -37.13 10.54 -28.21
N ILE A 100 -37.87 11.00 -27.21
CA ILE A 100 -38.67 12.23 -27.23
C ILE A 100 -37.92 13.47 -26.80
N GLY A 101 -36.68 13.33 -26.31
CA GLY A 101 -35.88 14.43 -25.82
C GLY A 101 -34.66 13.95 -25.05
N GLY A 102 -33.98 14.88 -24.40
CA GLY A 102 -32.82 14.58 -23.60
C GLY A 102 -32.66 15.52 -22.41
N VAL A 103 -32.04 15.03 -21.36
CA VAL A 103 -31.71 15.82 -20.17
C VAL A 103 -30.23 15.75 -19.89
N ALA A 104 -29.64 16.89 -19.53
CA ALA A 104 -28.30 16.93 -18.95
C ALA A 104 -28.38 17.57 -17.55
N ILE A 105 -27.74 16.88 -16.59
CA ILE A 105 -27.66 17.31 -15.20
C ILE A 105 -26.19 17.35 -14.83
N SER A 106 -25.76 18.45 -14.26
CA SER A 106 -24.37 18.60 -13.79
C SER A 106 -24.36 18.87 -12.30
N THR A 107 -23.39 18.30 -11.61
CA THR A 107 -23.14 18.55 -10.20
C THR A 107 -21.92 19.45 -10.03
N PHE A 108 -22.00 20.46 -9.17
CA PHE A 108 -20.91 21.38 -8.84
C PHE A 108 -20.19 20.99 -7.56
N ASN A 109 -18.93 21.36 -7.49
CA ASN A 109 -18.06 21.52 -6.32
C ASN A 109 -17.41 20.32 -5.66
N GLU A 110 -17.81 19.07 -5.87
CA GLU A 110 -17.04 17.93 -5.31
C GLU A 110 -15.95 17.41 -6.26
N VAL A 111 -16.06 17.75 -7.55
CA VAL A 111 -15.15 17.20 -8.58
C VAL A 111 -13.81 17.90 -8.59
N GLY A 112 -13.75 19.18 -8.25
CA GLY A 112 -12.50 19.92 -8.12
C GLY A 112 -11.61 19.36 -7.02
N GLU A 113 -12.16 19.01 -5.88
CA GLU A 113 -11.45 18.39 -4.77
C GLU A 113 -11.05 16.95 -5.11
N ILE A 114 -11.95 16.17 -5.69
CA ILE A 114 -11.66 14.79 -6.13
C ILE A 114 -10.60 14.78 -7.24
N TYR A 115 -10.66 15.69 -8.20
CA TYR A 115 -9.66 15.81 -9.25
C TYR A 115 -8.30 16.25 -8.71
N ASN A 116 -8.28 17.20 -7.77
CA ASN A 116 -7.05 17.61 -7.09
C ASN A 116 -6.45 16.45 -6.28
N LEU A 117 -7.27 15.73 -5.52
CA LEU A 117 -6.85 14.52 -4.81
C LEU A 117 -6.34 13.43 -5.77
N TYR A 118 -7.01 13.22 -6.90
CA TYR A 118 -6.58 12.25 -7.91
C TYR A 118 -5.22 12.65 -8.52
N SER A 119 -5.04 13.95 -8.84
CA SER A 119 -3.77 14.46 -9.36
C SER A 119 -2.64 14.43 -8.33
N GLU A 120 -2.94 14.60 -7.04
CA GLU A 120 -1.98 14.41 -5.94
C GLU A 120 -1.59 12.93 -5.79
N VAL A 121 -2.56 12.03 -5.85
CA VAL A 121 -2.30 10.58 -5.81
C VAL A 121 -1.43 10.15 -7.00
N GLU A 122 -1.73 10.60 -8.22
CA GLU A 122 -0.89 10.31 -9.40
C GLU A 122 0.53 10.86 -9.24
N LYS A 123 0.69 12.10 -8.75
CA LYS A 123 2.01 12.65 -8.47
C LYS A 123 2.77 11.86 -7.41
N MET A 124 2.08 11.45 -6.34
CA MET A 124 2.68 10.61 -5.30
C MET A 124 3.10 9.24 -5.84
N GLN A 125 2.30 8.64 -6.73
CA GLN A 125 2.63 7.38 -7.38
C GLN A 125 3.86 7.53 -8.27
N GLN A 126 3.93 8.55 -9.13
CA GLN A 126 5.09 8.83 -9.97
C GLN A 126 6.37 9.10 -9.16
N GLN A 127 6.25 9.87 -8.06
CA GLN A 127 7.38 10.09 -7.16
C GLN A 127 7.83 8.80 -6.48
N ASN A 128 6.89 7.96 -6.08
CA ASN A 128 7.20 6.67 -5.46
C ASN A 128 7.91 5.73 -6.45
N GLU A 129 7.46 5.67 -7.70
CA GLU A 129 8.13 4.91 -8.76
C GLU A 129 9.56 5.42 -9.02
N LEU A 130 9.76 6.74 -9.06
CA LEU A 130 11.08 7.34 -9.22
C LEU A 130 11.99 7.02 -8.03
N TYR A 131 11.48 7.11 -6.81
CA TYR A 131 12.22 6.71 -5.61
C TYR A 131 12.59 5.22 -5.63
N GLN A 132 11.67 4.35 -6.03
CA GLN A 132 11.96 2.91 -6.15
C GLN A 132 13.05 2.65 -7.18
N GLN A 133 13.00 3.29 -8.36
CA GLN A 133 14.04 3.17 -9.38
C GLN A 133 15.40 3.68 -8.88
N THR A 134 15.42 4.81 -8.17
CA THR A 134 16.66 5.37 -7.59
C THR A 134 17.25 4.45 -6.53
N ILE A 135 16.41 3.91 -5.63
CA ILE A 135 16.81 2.93 -4.62
C ILE A 135 17.37 1.67 -5.29
N GLU A 136 16.72 1.21 -6.35
CA GLU A 136 17.18 0.02 -7.08
C GLU A 136 18.53 0.26 -7.80
N GLN A 137 18.74 1.44 -8.37
CA GLN A 137 20.03 1.83 -8.95
C GLN A 137 21.13 1.92 -7.88
N LEU A 138 20.86 2.51 -6.73
CA LEU A 138 21.79 2.58 -5.61
C LEU A 138 22.13 1.19 -5.06
N ARG A 139 21.13 0.31 -4.97
CA ARG A 139 21.32 -1.10 -4.55
C ARG A 139 22.21 -1.89 -5.52
N LYS A 140 22.11 -1.63 -6.83
CA LYS A 140 22.96 -2.30 -7.85
C LYS A 140 24.41 -1.85 -7.80
N GLN A 141 24.70 -0.67 -7.24
CA GLN A 141 26.06 -0.13 -7.16
C GLN A 141 26.83 -0.58 -5.92
N THR A 142 26.16 -1.13 -4.89
CA THR A 142 26.78 -1.57 -3.63
C THR A 142 26.53 -3.05 -3.42
N ASN A 143 27.58 -3.84 -3.25
CA ASN A 143 27.42 -5.24 -2.85
C ASN A 143 26.91 -5.27 -1.40
N PRO A 144 25.77 -5.93 -1.10
CA PRO A 144 25.24 -6.01 0.27
C PRO A 144 26.22 -6.60 1.29
N LEU A 145 27.21 -7.41 0.85
CA LEU A 145 28.26 -7.92 1.72
C LEU A 145 29.25 -6.86 2.17
N ASP A 146 29.33 -5.70 1.49
CA ASP A 146 30.24 -4.61 1.87
C ASP A 146 29.78 -3.91 3.16
N TYR A 147 28.50 -4.04 3.52
CA TYR A 147 27.98 -3.56 4.82
C TYR A 147 28.42 -4.45 6.00
N ILE A 148 28.84 -5.68 5.72
CA ILE A 148 29.44 -6.56 6.73
C ILE A 148 30.94 -6.23 6.77
N ILE A 149 31.31 -5.34 7.70
CA ILE A 149 32.69 -4.88 7.84
C ILE A 149 33.53 -5.95 8.51
N GLY A 150 34.69 -6.25 7.91
CA GLY A 150 35.68 -7.19 8.44
C GLY A 150 36.31 -8.02 7.36
N THR A 151 37.61 -8.31 7.58
CA THR A 151 38.51 -9.07 6.71
C THR A 151 39.01 -10.36 7.36
N SER A 152 38.67 -10.59 8.63
CA SER A 152 39.01 -11.82 9.36
C SER A 152 38.47 -13.07 8.65
N GLN A 153 39.17 -14.18 8.81
CA GLN A 153 38.79 -15.45 8.20
C GLN A 153 37.35 -15.87 8.57
N ALA A 154 36.96 -15.66 9.82
CA ALA A 154 35.62 -15.99 10.29
C ALA A 154 34.54 -15.19 9.54
N ILE A 155 34.72 -13.87 9.38
CA ILE A 155 33.79 -13.03 8.66
C ILE A 155 33.75 -13.36 7.16
N GLN A 156 34.89 -13.66 6.54
CA GLN A 156 34.94 -14.07 5.13
C GLN A 156 34.22 -15.41 4.89
N GLN A 157 34.31 -16.37 5.80
CA GLN A 157 33.57 -17.62 5.74
C GLN A 157 32.06 -17.37 5.82
N ILE A 158 31.62 -16.51 6.74
CA ILE A 158 30.20 -16.14 6.87
C ILE A 158 29.71 -15.44 5.60
N LYS A 159 30.47 -14.47 5.04
CA LYS A 159 30.15 -13.81 3.78
C LYS A 159 29.99 -14.82 2.63
N SER A 160 30.90 -15.78 2.53
CA SER A 160 30.84 -16.84 1.52
C SER A 160 29.59 -17.71 1.69
N THR A 161 29.26 -18.06 2.93
CA THR A 161 28.05 -18.84 3.22
C THR A 161 26.78 -18.04 2.89
N ILE A 162 26.74 -16.75 3.20
CA ILE A 162 25.64 -15.87 2.81
C ILE A 162 25.47 -15.84 1.29
N ALA A 163 26.56 -15.68 0.52
CA ALA A 163 26.51 -15.65 -0.93
C ALA A 163 25.93 -16.93 -1.54
N ILE A 164 26.26 -18.09 -0.96
CA ILE A 164 25.75 -19.41 -1.41
C ILE A 164 24.26 -19.56 -1.11
N PHE A 165 23.84 -19.22 0.11
CA PHE A 165 22.50 -19.54 0.59
C PHE A 165 21.51 -18.37 0.51
N ALA A 166 21.94 -17.16 0.07
CA ALA A 166 21.06 -16.00 -0.05
C ALA A 166 19.82 -16.28 -0.93
N ASN A 167 20.00 -17.00 -2.03
CA ASN A 167 18.91 -17.36 -2.94
C ASN A 167 18.15 -18.64 -2.58
N SER A 168 18.57 -19.35 -1.51
CA SER A 168 17.83 -20.51 -1.04
C SER A 168 16.53 -20.04 -0.32
N GLY A 169 15.46 -20.81 -0.45
CA GLY A 169 14.26 -20.61 0.35
C GLY A 169 14.37 -21.14 1.79
N LEU A 170 15.57 -21.56 2.22
CA LEU A 170 15.79 -22.19 3.51
C LEU A 170 15.75 -21.18 4.65
N SER A 171 15.31 -21.64 5.82
CA SER A 171 15.40 -20.88 7.07
C SER A 171 16.85 -20.76 7.51
N ILE A 172 17.21 -19.58 8.01
CA ILE A 172 18.57 -19.29 8.49
C ILE A 172 18.50 -18.83 9.94
N LEU A 173 19.33 -19.43 10.78
CA LEU A 173 19.49 -19.05 12.17
C LEU A 173 20.81 -18.30 12.36
N LEU A 174 20.75 -17.07 12.82
CA LEU A 174 21.89 -16.24 13.18
C LEU A 174 22.12 -16.32 14.68
N THR A 175 23.23 -16.90 15.09
CA THR A 175 23.60 -17.00 16.51
C THR A 175 24.79 -16.09 16.82
N GLY A 176 24.86 -15.58 18.04
CA GLY A 176 25.95 -14.72 18.50
C GLY A 176 25.51 -13.76 19.60
N GLU A 177 26.49 -13.22 20.32
CA GLU A 177 26.24 -12.31 21.44
C GLU A 177 25.45 -11.06 21.05
N THR A 178 24.89 -10.39 22.03
CA THR A 178 24.24 -9.09 21.82
C THR A 178 25.27 -8.08 21.31
N GLY A 179 24.90 -7.29 20.30
CA GLY A 179 25.78 -6.26 19.73
C GLY A 179 26.74 -6.71 18.64
N VAL A 180 26.84 -8.02 18.30
CA VAL A 180 27.73 -8.49 17.21
C VAL A 180 27.29 -8.07 15.81
N GLY A 181 26.07 -7.51 15.66
CA GLY A 181 25.54 -7.02 14.41
C GLY A 181 24.67 -8.02 13.64
N LYS A 182 24.02 -9.00 14.29
CA LYS A 182 23.16 -10.02 13.64
C LYS A 182 22.21 -9.43 12.60
N GLU A 183 21.67 -8.23 12.84
CA GLU A 183 20.76 -7.56 11.91
C GLU A 183 21.42 -7.17 10.58
N VAL A 184 22.71 -6.80 10.59
CA VAL A 184 23.46 -6.48 9.35
C VAL A 184 23.55 -7.71 8.45
N PHE A 185 23.80 -8.89 9.02
CA PHE A 185 23.85 -10.16 8.30
C PHE A 185 22.47 -10.55 7.76
N ALA A 186 21.40 -10.35 8.54
CA ALA A 186 20.03 -10.58 8.08
C ALA A 186 19.64 -9.65 6.92
N ASN A 187 20.04 -8.38 6.97
CA ASN A 187 19.85 -7.44 5.86
C ASN A 187 20.60 -7.90 4.60
N ALA A 188 21.87 -8.33 4.72
CA ALA A 188 22.66 -8.82 3.58
C ALA A 188 22.03 -10.08 2.95
N LEU A 189 21.56 -11.02 3.77
CA LEU A 189 20.84 -12.22 3.31
C LEU A 189 19.58 -11.89 2.52
N HIS A 190 18.78 -10.91 2.99
CA HIS A 190 17.60 -10.46 2.26
C HIS A 190 17.97 -9.75 0.95
N GLN A 191 18.90 -8.80 1.00
CA GLN A 191 19.28 -7.99 -0.17
C GLN A 191 19.95 -8.79 -1.28
N LEU A 192 20.64 -9.90 -0.96
CA LEU A 192 21.23 -10.81 -1.93
C LEU A 192 20.25 -11.87 -2.45
N SER A 193 19.05 -11.96 -1.89
CA SER A 193 18.08 -12.97 -2.27
C SER A 193 17.25 -12.56 -3.49
N SER A 194 16.59 -13.53 -4.11
CA SER A 194 15.56 -13.29 -5.13
C SER A 194 14.37 -12.48 -4.63
N ARG A 195 14.22 -12.32 -3.30
CA ARG A 195 13.17 -11.53 -2.64
C ARG A 195 13.65 -10.14 -2.23
N SER A 196 14.78 -9.66 -2.72
CA SER A 196 15.39 -8.37 -2.35
C SER A 196 14.51 -7.14 -2.63
N THR A 197 13.59 -7.25 -3.58
CA THR A 197 12.62 -6.20 -3.91
C THR A 197 11.29 -6.32 -3.16
N SER A 198 11.09 -7.44 -2.46
CA SER A 198 9.90 -7.70 -1.65
C SER A 198 10.08 -7.19 -0.21
N ASN A 199 9.02 -7.27 0.59
CA ASN A 199 9.03 -6.78 1.96
C ASN A 199 10.06 -7.51 2.83
N PHE A 200 10.86 -6.75 3.57
CA PHE A 200 11.68 -7.24 4.68
C PHE A 200 11.08 -6.78 6.01
N VAL A 201 10.28 -7.63 6.60
CA VAL A 201 9.59 -7.36 7.86
C VAL A 201 10.46 -7.83 9.02
N LYS A 202 10.63 -6.98 10.03
CA LYS A 202 11.44 -7.28 11.21
C LYS A 202 10.58 -7.21 12.45
N ILE A 203 10.80 -8.12 13.38
CA ILE A 203 10.17 -8.11 14.69
C ILE A 203 11.18 -8.62 15.73
N ASN A 204 11.30 -7.89 16.82
CA ASN A 204 12.11 -8.31 17.95
C ASN A 204 11.20 -8.89 19.04
N CYS A 205 11.34 -10.19 19.29
CA CYS A 205 10.49 -10.91 20.24
C CYS A 205 10.70 -10.48 21.70
N ALA A 206 11.88 -9.93 22.04
CA ALA A 206 12.16 -9.42 23.37
C ALA A 206 11.60 -8.01 23.61
N ALA A 207 11.45 -7.20 22.56
CA ALA A 207 10.99 -5.82 22.67
C ALA A 207 9.47 -5.68 22.81
N ILE A 208 8.70 -6.72 22.48
CA ILE A 208 7.25 -6.70 22.52
C ILE A 208 6.75 -7.44 23.77
N PRO A 209 5.80 -6.86 24.52
CA PRO A 209 5.14 -7.59 25.59
C PRO A 209 4.59 -8.93 25.13
N LYS A 210 4.80 -10.00 25.92
CA LYS A 210 4.45 -11.38 25.54
C LYS A 210 2.98 -11.52 25.13
N ASP A 211 2.08 -10.80 25.78
CA ASP A 211 0.63 -10.81 25.50
C ASP A 211 0.28 -10.15 24.17
N LEU A 212 1.14 -9.25 23.65
CA LEU A 212 0.94 -8.57 22.39
C LEU A 212 1.67 -9.24 21.22
N LEU A 213 2.70 -10.05 21.50
CA LEU A 213 3.53 -10.67 20.47
C LEU A 213 2.71 -11.54 19.53
N GLU A 214 1.70 -12.25 20.04
CA GLU A 214 0.81 -13.06 19.26
C GLU A 214 0.02 -12.23 18.23
N SER A 215 -0.60 -11.13 18.71
CA SER A 215 -1.38 -10.22 17.85
C SER A 215 -0.52 -9.48 16.83
N GLU A 216 0.74 -9.21 17.14
CA GLU A 216 1.68 -8.63 16.19
C GLU A 216 2.08 -9.62 15.10
N LEU A 217 2.41 -10.87 15.46
CA LEU A 217 2.86 -11.88 14.51
C LEU A 217 1.74 -12.35 13.58
N PHE A 218 0.60 -12.72 14.15
CA PHE A 218 -0.47 -13.41 13.41
C PHE A 218 -1.66 -12.50 13.05
N GLY A 219 -1.74 -11.29 13.65
CA GLY A 219 -2.89 -10.42 13.46
C GLY A 219 -4.13 -10.87 14.23
N TYR A 220 -5.22 -10.12 14.11
CA TYR A 220 -6.50 -10.43 14.75
C TYR A 220 -7.68 -9.91 13.94
N GLU A 221 -8.82 -10.59 14.05
CA GLU A 221 -10.09 -10.13 13.50
C GLU A 221 -10.78 -9.10 14.41
N GLY A 222 -11.65 -8.29 13.83
CA GLY A 222 -12.40 -7.30 14.60
C GLY A 222 -13.22 -7.96 15.71
N GLY A 223 -13.03 -7.48 16.96
CA GLY A 223 -13.74 -8.03 18.13
C GLY A 223 -13.15 -9.31 18.73
N ALA A 224 -11.96 -9.74 18.30
CA ALA A 224 -11.31 -10.97 18.80
C ALA A 224 -11.03 -10.94 20.31
N PHE A 225 -10.83 -9.78 20.90
CA PHE A 225 -10.64 -9.58 22.34
C PHE A 225 -11.06 -8.16 22.76
N THR A 226 -11.15 -7.92 24.09
CA THR A 226 -11.47 -6.58 24.62
C THR A 226 -10.38 -5.58 24.28
N GLY A 227 -10.73 -4.53 23.51
CA GLY A 227 -9.79 -3.54 22.99
C GLY A 227 -9.32 -3.77 21.55
N ALA A 228 -9.75 -4.85 20.90
CA ALA A 228 -9.50 -5.07 19.47
C ALA A 228 -10.17 -3.97 18.61
N LYS A 229 -9.44 -3.44 17.61
CA LYS A 229 -9.99 -2.47 16.65
C LYS A 229 -11.12 -3.13 15.84
N LYS A 230 -12.17 -2.37 15.51
CA LYS A 230 -13.33 -2.86 14.73
C LYS A 230 -12.95 -3.48 13.37
N GLY A 231 -11.90 -2.98 12.74
CA GLY A 231 -11.39 -3.48 11.45
C GLY A 231 -10.33 -4.58 11.56
N GLY A 232 -10.03 -5.08 12.77
CA GLY A 232 -8.95 -6.05 12.96
C GLY A 232 -7.55 -5.46 12.78
N LYS A 233 -6.54 -6.34 12.67
CA LYS A 233 -5.15 -5.96 12.38
C LYS A 233 -4.47 -7.06 11.58
N ILE A 234 -3.77 -6.67 10.52
CA ILE A 234 -2.92 -7.57 9.72
C ILE A 234 -1.66 -7.93 10.52
N GLY A 235 -1.28 -9.21 10.52
CA GLY A 235 -0.10 -9.72 11.20
C GLY A 235 1.19 -9.54 10.40
N LYS A 236 2.34 -9.71 11.08
CA LYS A 236 3.67 -9.60 10.44
C LYS A 236 3.91 -10.70 9.39
N PHE A 237 3.32 -11.88 9.55
CA PHE A 237 3.39 -12.93 8.53
C PHE A 237 2.70 -12.52 7.24
N GLU A 238 1.52 -11.96 7.31
CA GLU A 238 0.80 -11.46 6.14
C GLU A 238 1.53 -10.28 5.48
N LEU A 239 2.10 -9.35 6.28
CA LEU A 239 2.91 -8.24 5.77
C LEU A 239 4.20 -8.70 5.08
N ALA A 240 4.72 -9.86 5.46
CA ALA A 240 5.94 -10.44 4.89
C ALA A 240 5.67 -11.38 3.71
N ASP A 241 4.42 -11.53 3.28
CA ASP A 241 4.06 -12.44 2.18
C ASP A 241 4.83 -12.10 0.89
N GLY A 242 5.35 -13.12 0.23
CA GLY A 242 6.26 -13.00 -0.92
C GLY A 242 7.66 -12.48 -0.55
N GLY A 243 7.90 -12.10 0.70
CA GLY A 243 9.12 -11.46 1.19
C GLY A 243 9.89 -12.28 2.23
N THR A 244 10.49 -11.56 3.19
CA THR A 244 11.32 -12.15 4.27
C THR A 244 10.87 -11.61 5.62
N LEU A 245 10.77 -12.49 6.61
CA LEU A 245 10.51 -12.14 8.02
C LEU A 245 11.75 -12.42 8.86
N LEU A 246 12.24 -11.40 9.56
CA LEU A 246 13.27 -11.55 10.59
C LEU A 246 12.60 -11.63 11.97
N LEU A 247 12.78 -12.77 12.65
CA LEU A 247 12.43 -12.95 14.05
C LEU A 247 13.71 -12.79 14.89
N ASP A 248 13.91 -11.59 15.44
CA ASP A 248 15.05 -11.30 16.29
C ASP A 248 14.75 -11.73 17.74
N GLU A 249 15.77 -12.25 18.41
CA GLU A 249 15.73 -12.84 19.76
C GLU A 249 14.63 -13.93 19.90
N ILE A 250 14.64 -14.90 18.96
CA ILE A 250 13.66 -15.99 18.89
C ILE A 250 13.60 -16.83 20.19
N GLY A 251 14.71 -16.89 20.95
CA GLY A 251 14.76 -17.59 22.24
C GLY A 251 13.85 -17.02 23.31
N GLU A 252 13.37 -15.76 23.14
CA GLU A 252 12.42 -15.11 24.05
C GLU A 252 10.95 -15.42 23.74
N MET A 253 10.68 -16.13 22.63
CA MET A 253 9.32 -16.47 22.20
C MET A 253 8.65 -17.44 23.21
N PRO A 254 7.45 -17.13 23.71
CA PRO A 254 6.69 -18.04 24.58
C PRO A 254 6.34 -19.37 23.91
N LEU A 255 6.39 -20.48 24.67
CA LEU A 255 6.10 -21.83 24.16
C LEU A 255 4.80 -21.98 23.36
N PRO A 256 3.67 -21.37 23.74
CA PRO A 256 2.45 -21.42 22.94
C PRO A 256 2.64 -20.84 21.55
N LEU A 257 3.41 -19.74 21.42
CA LEU A 257 3.66 -19.09 20.13
C LEU A 257 4.66 -19.88 19.28
N GLN A 258 5.59 -20.60 19.88
CA GLN A 258 6.48 -21.52 19.18
C GLN A 258 5.69 -22.60 18.43
N SER A 259 4.62 -23.14 19.05
CA SER A 259 3.75 -24.12 18.41
C SER A 259 2.98 -23.54 17.22
N LYS A 260 2.49 -22.31 17.34
CA LYS A 260 1.82 -21.61 16.23
C LYS A 260 2.79 -21.28 15.10
N LEU A 261 3.99 -20.81 15.45
CA LEU A 261 5.05 -20.56 14.48
C LEU A 261 5.40 -21.82 13.68
N LEU A 262 5.58 -22.96 14.37
CA LEU A 262 5.87 -24.23 13.73
C LEU A 262 4.79 -24.61 12.71
N ARG A 263 3.50 -24.44 13.07
CA ARG A 263 2.37 -24.70 12.19
C ARG A 263 2.43 -23.81 10.93
N VAL A 264 2.68 -22.50 11.07
CA VAL A 264 2.83 -21.61 9.91
C VAL A 264 3.98 -22.06 8.99
N LEU A 265 5.11 -22.50 9.56
CA LEU A 265 6.26 -22.95 8.78
C LEU A 265 6.01 -24.29 8.07
N GLN A 266 5.11 -25.13 8.56
CA GLN A 266 4.77 -26.41 7.96
C GLN A 266 3.66 -26.28 6.91
N GLU A 267 2.59 -25.57 7.24
CA GLU A 267 1.37 -25.48 6.43
C GLU A 267 1.43 -24.31 5.44
N LYS A 268 2.33 -23.33 5.66
CA LYS A 268 2.40 -22.06 4.91
C LYS A 268 1.08 -21.28 4.95
N GLU A 269 0.42 -21.36 6.08
CA GLU A 269 -0.84 -20.67 6.34
C GLU A 269 -0.80 -20.02 7.71
N VAL A 270 -1.43 -18.85 7.83
CA VAL A 270 -1.58 -18.10 9.08
C VAL A 270 -3.05 -17.96 9.42
N GLU A 271 -3.41 -18.17 10.68
CA GLU A 271 -4.74 -17.90 11.21
C GLU A 271 -4.68 -16.68 12.13
N ARG A 272 -5.51 -15.67 11.86
CA ARG A 272 -5.65 -14.51 12.76
C ARG A 272 -6.30 -14.89 14.07
N ILE A 273 -5.99 -14.18 15.15
CA ILE A 273 -6.66 -14.39 16.43
C ILE A 273 -8.16 -14.09 16.26
N GLY A 274 -9.01 -15.02 16.68
CA GLY A 274 -10.46 -14.94 16.50
C GLY A 274 -10.96 -15.22 15.07
N GLY A 275 -10.05 -15.47 14.12
CA GLY A 275 -10.39 -15.91 12.75
C GLY A 275 -10.51 -17.42 12.65
N VAL A 276 -11.24 -17.89 11.64
CA VAL A 276 -11.43 -19.32 11.33
C VAL A 276 -10.94 -19.67 9.91
N ILE A 277 -10.55 -18.68 9.13
CA ILE A 277 -10.11 -18.86 7.73
C ILE A 277 -8.58 -18.75 7.68
N PRO A 278 -7.88 -19.83 7.28
CA PRO A 278 -6.44 -19.77 7.10
C PRO A 278 -6.09 -18.92 5.87
N ILE A 279 -5.04 -18.12 6.01
CA ILE A 279 -4.52 -17.23 4.96
C ILE A 279 -3.17 -17.82 4.50
N LYS A 280 -3.04 -18.13 3.21
CA LYS A 280 -1.79 -18.64 2.65
C LYS A 280 -0.73 -17.55 2.65
N VAL A 281 0.49 -17.93 3.05
CA VAL A 281 1.65 -17.04 3.08
C VAL A 281 2.89 -17.76 2.58
N ASP A 282 3.69 -17.10 1.76
CA ASP A 282 5.00 -17.56 1.31
C ASP A 282 6.10 -16.65 1.88
N VAL A 283 6.53 -16.95 3.09
CA VAL A 283 7.50 -16.13 3.82
C VAL A 283 8.83 -16.89 3.97
N ARG A 284 9.93 -16.24 3.58
CA ARG A 284 11.28 -16.71 3.94
C ARG A 284 11.57 -16.27 5.36
N LEU A 285 12.01 -17.21 6.22
CA LEU A 285 12.30 -16.93 7.61
C LEU A 285 13.80 -16.79 7.86
N ILE A 286 14.18 -15.72 8.57
CA ILE A 286 15.48 -15.55 9.21
C ILE A 286 15.21 -15.39 10.71
N CYS A 287 15.90 -16.15 11.53
CA CYS A 287 15.84 -16.06 12.98
C CYS A 287 17.19 -15.58 13.54
N SER A 288 17.16 -14.81 14.63
CA SER A 288 18.37 -14.45 15.36
C SER A 288 18.20 -14.67 16.86
N THR A 289 19.31 -14.99 17.55
CA THR A 289 19.33 -15.15 18.99
C THR A 289 20.73 -15.00 19.55
N ASN A 290 20.82 -14.52 20.80
CA ASN A 290 22.02 -14.53 21.62
C ASN A 290 22.04 -15.71 22.61
N GLN A 291 20.94 -16.48 22.67
CA GLN A 291 20.78 -17.58 23.64
C GLN A 291 21.19 -18.93 23.02
N ASN A 292 21.62 -19.84 23.89
CA ASN A 292 21.84 -21.22 23.51
C ASN A 292 20.51 -21.97 23.43
N LEU A 293 19.98 -22.14 22.21
CA LEU A 293 18.68 -22.80 22.01
C LEU A 293 18.70 -24.27 22.43
N THR A 294 19.84 -24.96 22.34
CA THR A 294 19.93 -26.37 22.78
C THR A 294 19.81 -26.48 24.29
N GLN A 295 20.35 -25.52 25.03
CA GLN A 295 20.12 -25.43 26.49
C GLN A 295 18.67 -25.12 26.81
N LEU A 296 18.05 -24.17 26.09
CA LEU A 296 16.61 -23.87 26.29
C LEU A 296 15.71 -25.06 26.00
N ILE A 297 16.09 -25.94 25.07
CA ILE A 297 15.35 -27.20 24.80
C ILE A 297 15.44 -28.12 25.99
N GLN A 298 16.63 -28.29 26.59
CA GLN A 298 16.84 -29.12 27.78
C GLN A 298 16.04 -28.57 28.99
N ASP A 299 15.96 -27.25 29.10
CA ASP A 299 15.22 -26.56 30.15
C ASP A 299 13.68 -26.54 29.93
N GLY A 300 13.22 -27.12 28.82
CA GLY A 300 11.79 -27.11 28.43
C GLY A 300 11.22 -25.74 28.06
N ARG A 301 12.08 -24.77 27.73
CA ARG A 301 11.72 -23.39 27.35
C ARG A 301 11.66 -23.15 25.85
N PHE A 302 12.25 -24.06 25.06
CA PHE A 302 12.19 -24.04 23.60
C PHE A 302 11.85 -25.43 23.06
N ARG A 303 11.07 -25.48 21.97
CA ARG A 303 10.65 -26.76 21.37
C ARG A 303 11.72 -27.28 20.43
N ALA A 304 12.06 -28.55 20.56
CA ALA A 304 13.02 -29.21 19.69
C ALA A 304 12.56 -29.27 18.22
N ASP A 305 11.26 -29.50 17.96
CA ASP A 305 10.69 -29.55 16.62
C ASP A 305 10.80 -28.22 15.88
N LEU A 306 10.55 -27.11 16.55
CA LEU A 306 10.75 -25.76 16.01
C LEU A 306 12.24 -25.48 15.74
N TYR A 307 13.12 -25.85 16.67
CA TYR A 307 14.56 -25.69 16.49
C TYR A 307 15.05 -26.31 15.18
N TYR A 308 14.74 -27.59 14.92
CA TYR A 308 15.15 -28.25 13.68
C TYR A 308 14.52 -27.63 12.43
N ARG A 309 13.39 -26.96 12.53
CA ARG A 309 12.75 -26.29 11.40
C ARG A 309 13.38 -24.94 11.07
N ILE A 310 13.83 -24.18 12.07
CA ILE A 310 14.47 -22.87 11.88
C ILE A 310 15.97 -22.96 11.70
N ASN A 311 16.65 -23.97 12.27
CA ASN A 311 18.08 -24.19 12.17
C ASN A 311 18.43 -25.09 10.97
N THR A 312 17.97 -24.70 9.77
CA THR A 312 18.38 -25.40 8.53
C THR A 312 19.79 -25.01 8.14
N ILE A 313 20.14 -23.74 8.31
CA ILE A 313 21.49 -23.21 8.14
C ILE A 313 21.77 -22.33 9.34
N GLU A 314 22.88 -22.62 10.04
CA GLU A 314 23.35 -21.79 11.15
C GLU A 314 24.51 -20.91 10.72
N LEU A 315 24.44 -19.62 11.08
CA LEU A 315 25.53 -18.67 10.94
C LEU A 315 25.89 -18.15 12.33
N ALA A 316 26.96 -18.68 12.90
CA ALA A 316 27.47 -18.26 14.19
C ALA A 316 28.39 -17.04 13.99
N ILE A 317 27.95 -15.87 14.48
CA ILE A 317 28.67 -14.61 14.35
C ILE A 317 29.55 -14.43 15.56
N PRO A 318 30.92 -14.43 15.39
CA PRO A 318 31.84 -14.32 16.51
C PRO A 318 31.79 -12.92 17.14
N PRO A 319 31.98 -12.81 18.45
CA PRO A 319 32.16 -11.52 19.11
C PRO A 319 33.45 -10.85 18.65
N LEU A 320 33.54 -9.52 18.82
CA LEU A 320 34.68 -8.74 18.30
C LEU A 320 36.04 -9.18 18.87
N ARG A 321 36.05 -9.66 20.12
CA ARG A 321 37.28 -10.18 20.77
C ARG A 321 37.89 -11.41 20.07
N ASP A 322 37.09 -12.15 19.28
CA ASP A 322 37.51 -13.34 18.52
C ASP A 322 37.82 -13.02 17.05
N ARG A 323 37.75 -11.72 16.68
CA ARG A 323 38.04 -11.18 15.34
C ARG A 323 38.74 -9.80 15.43
N LEU A 324 39.81 -9.74 16.19
CA LEU A 324 40.52 -8.48 16.45
C LEU A 324 41.07 -7.80 15.17
N ASP A 325 41.35 -8.59 14.15
CA ASP A 325 41.80 -8.12 12.84
C ASP A 325 40.77 -7.20 12.14
N ASP A 326 39.51 -7.29 12.52
CA ASP A 326 38.45 -6.45 11.94
C ASP A 326 38.33 -5.07 12.61
N ILE A 327 39.00 -4.83 13.74
CA ILE A 327 38.90 -3.56 14.52
C ILE A 327 39.30 -2.35 13.68
N PRO A 328 40.44 -2.34 12.95
CA PRO A 328 40.83 -1.18 12.15
C PRO A 328 39.79 -0.80 11.10
N ASP A 329 39.23 -1.80 10.40
CA ASP A 329 38.20 -1.60 9.37
C ASP A 329 36.91 -1.04 9.96
N LEU A 330 36.47 -1.59 11.10
CA LEU A 330 35.32 -1.10 11.85
C LEU A 330 35.51 0.34 12.34
N CYS A 331 36.68 0.69 12.88
CA CYS A 331 36.99 2.04 13.31
C CYS A 331 36.92 3.01 12.12
N ASN A 332 37.55 2.68 11.01
CA ASN A 332 37.54 3.51 9.80
C ASN A 332 36.11 3.70 9.28
N PHE A 333 35.32 2.64 9.24
CA PHE A 333 33.92 2.72 8.81
C PHE A 333 33.10 3.66 9.70
N PHE A 334 33.18 3.52 11.03
CA PHE A 334 32.41 4.36 11.93
C PHE A 334 32.87 5.83 11.93
N VAL A 335 34.17 6.10 11.81
CA VAL A 335 34.68 7.47 11.65
C VAL A 335 34.16 8.11 10.36
N GLN A 336 34.21 7.38 9.22
CA GLN A 336 33.68 7.88 7.97
C GLN A 336 32.17 8.11 8.04
N LYS A 337 31.43 7.21 8.64
CA LYS A 337 29.98 7.34 8.86
C LYS A 337 29.66 8.57 9.69
N PHE A 338 30.36 8.76 10.82
CA PHE A 338 30.18 9.91 11.69
C PHE A 338 30.46 11.24 10.97
N ASN A 339 31.55 11.31 10.20
CA ASN A 339 31.90 12.51 9.43
C ASN A 339 30.86 12.84 8.34
N ARG A 340 30.23 11.84 7.71
CA ARG A 340 29.15 12.09 6.74
C ARG A 340 27.85 12.59 7.36
N GLU A 341 27.54 12.14 8.58
CA GLU A 341 26.31 12.49 9.29
C GLU A 341 26.39 13.83 9.99
N ASN A 342 27.60 14.29 10.35
CA ASN A 342 27.79 15.52 11.14
C ASN A 342 28.56 16.64 10.40
N GLY A 343 28.92 16.45 9.13
CA GLY A 343 29.59 17.45 8.29
C GLY A 343 31.07 17.35 8.35
#